data_29c5aa56b8eed3b498b865f78fec17ee
#
_entry.id   29c5aa56b8eed3b498b865f78fec17ee
#
_cell.length_a   1.000
_cell.length_b   1.000
_cell.length_c   1.000
_cell.angle_alpha   90.00
_cell.angle_beta   90.00
_cell.angle_gamma   90.00
#
_symmetry.space_group_name_H-M   'P 1'
#
loop_
_entity.id
_entity.type
_entity.pdbx_description
1 polymer ?
#
loop_
_entity_poly.entity_id
_entity_poly.type
_entity_poly.pdbx_seq_one_letter_code
_entity_poly.pdbx_strand_id
1 'polypeptide(L)'
;MQSKKPTKQRKERANTPLHLRGKLLRTNLSDELEKKYQKTSARVIKGDKVKVVKGQHAGKTGKVEKVNTKKLKIHISEITYKKRDGTKAPYAITPNNVMIIELNLEDKKRQEILKRK
;
A
#
# COMPACT_ATOMS: atom_id res chain seq x y z
N MET A 1 -3.76 17.98 5.98
CA MET A 1 -3.74 18.98 4.91
C MET A 1 -4.63 20.15 5.29
N GLN A 2 -4.15 21.35 5.11
CA GLN A 2 -4.87 22.55 5.56
C GLN A 2 -5.68 23.22 4.46
N SER A 3 -5.39 22.95 3.18
CA SER A 3 -6.10 23.57 2.07
C SER A 3 -7.12 22.63 1.44
N LYS A 4 -8.26 23.18 1.04
CA LYS A 4 -9.30 22.42 0.32
C LYS A 4 -9.08 22.43 -1.20
N LYS A 5 -8.17 23.25 -1.72
CA LYS A 5 -7.90 23.31 -3.16
C LYS A 5 -7.13 22.07 -3.63
N PRO A 6 -7.59 21.36 -4.66
CA PRO A 6 -6.90 20.16 -5.14
C PRO A 6 -5.45 20.41 -5.56
N THR A 7 -5.17 21.56 -6.17
CA THR A 7 -3.81 21.90 -6.59
C THR A 7 -2.85 22.04 -5.40
N LYS A 8 -3.30 22.67 -4.33
CA LYS A 8 -2.49 22.82 -3.11
C LYS A 8 -2.30 21.48 -2.40
N GLN A 9 -3.31 20.64 -2.38
CA GLN A 9 -3.20 19.30 -1.78
C GLN A 9 -2.16 18.44 -2.52
N ARG A 10 -2.15 18.47 -3.86
CA ARG A 10 -1.16 17.76 -4.65
C ARG A 10 0.26 18.29 -4.41
N LYS A 11 0.41 19.61 -4.28
CA LYS A 11 1.70 20.24 -3.98
C LYS A 11 2.22 19.82 -2.61
N GLU A 12 1.37 19.86 -1.58
CA GLU A 12 1.73 19.42 -0.24
C GLU A 12 2.16 17.95 -0.23
N ARG A 13 1.42 17.09 -0.94
CA ARG A 13 1.76 15.69 -1.05
C ARG A 13 3.11 15.47 -1.72
N ALA A 14 3.41 16.22 -2.79
CA ALA A 14 4.69 16.13 -3.49
C ALA A 14 5.86 16.63 -2.63
N ASN A 15 5.61 17.62 -1.76
CA ASN A 15 6.63 18.22 -0.91
C ASN A 15 6.75 17.56 0.48
N THR A 16 5.96 16.52 0.74
CA THR A 16 6.01 15.82 2.04
C THR A 16 7.39 15.22 2.28
N PRO A 17 8.03 15.47 3.45
CA PRO A 17 9.31 14.87 3.76
C PRO A 17 9.25 13.34 3.76
N LEU A 18 10.37 12.70 3.43
CA LEU A 18 10.42 11.24 3.28
C LEU A 18 9.97 10.51 4.55
N HIS A 19 10.35 10.99 5.72
CA HIS A 19 9.97 10.34 6.98
C HIS A 19 8.46 10.41 7.27
N LEU A 20 7.74 11.35 6.66
CA LEU A 20 6.29 11.48 6.80
C LEU A 20 5.51 10.79 5.67
N ARG A 21 6.18 10.46 4.56
CA ARG A 21 5.52 9.81 3.41
C ARG A 21 4.97 8.43 3.75
N GLY A 22 5.53 7.76 4.74
CA GLY A 22 5.02 6.47 5.19
C GLY A 22 3.55 6.51 5.60
N LYS A 23 3.07 7.64 6.09
CA LYS A 23 1.66 7.82 6.44
C LYS A 23 0.74 7.79 5.23
N LEU A 24 1.27 8.11 4.04
CA LEU A 24 0.51 8.12 2.80
C LEU A 24 0.41 6.73 2.16
N LEU A 25 1.15 5.74 2.69
CA LEU A 25 1.15 4.36 2.22
C LEU A 25 0.14 3.47 2.96
N ARG A 26 -0.96 4.04 3.38
CA ARG A 26 -1.99 3.30 4.08
C ARG A 26 -2.89 2.56 3.10
N THR A 27 -3.22 1.33 3.45
CA THR A 27 -4.06 0.43 2.66
C THR A 27 -5.19 -0.09 3.53
N ASN A 28 -6.38 -0.20 2.97
CA ASN A 28 -7.52 -0.74 3.69
C ASN A 28 -7.29 -2.20 4.05
N LEU A 29 -7.77 -2.59 5.23
CA LEU A 29 -7.74 -3.98 5.66
C LEU A 29 -8.98 -4.72 5.15
N SER A 30 -8.88 -6.04 4.97
CA SER A 30 -10.04 -6.86 4.66
C SER A 30 -11.02 -6.85 5.84
N ASP A 31 -12.29 -7.20 5.56
CA ASP A 31 -13.33 -7.21 6.60
C ASP A 31 -12.94 -8.07 7.81
N GLU A 32 -12.31 -9.20 7.58
CA GLU A 32 -11.83 -10.09 8.64
C GLU A 32 -10.80 -9.41 9.53
N LEU A 33 -9.83 -8.71 8.92
CA LEU A 33 -8.79 -8.01 9.65
C LEU A 33 -9.33 -6.78 10.38
N GLU A 34 -10.30 -6.08 9.78
CA GLU A 34 -10.97 -4.96 10.45
C GLU A 34 -11.64 -5.41 11.75
N LYS A 35 -12.34 -6.53 11.70
CA LYS A 35 -13.01 -7.10 12.88
C LYS A 35 -12.00 -7.56 13.93
N LYS A 36 -10.91 -8.18 13.50
CA LYS A 36 -9.89 -8.73 14.40
C LYS A 36 -9.12 -7.63 15.14
N TYR A 37 -8.72 -6.57 14.44
CA TYR A 37 -7.90 -5.50 15.01
C TYR A 37 -8.66 -4.22 15.32
N GLN A 38 -9.92 -4.12 14.93
CA GLN A 38 -10.76 -2.93 15.12
C GLN A 38 -10.14 -1.68 14.47
N LYS A 39 -9.49 -1.87 13.31
CA LYS A 39 -8.88 -0.81 12.51
C LYS A 39 -9.30 -0.95 11.07
N THR A 40 -9.46 0.19 10.38
CA THR A 40 -9.89 0.19 8.97
C THR A 40 -8.73 0.14 8.00
N SER A 41 -7.56 0.62 8.41
CA SER A 41 -6.40 0.68 7.53
C SER A 41 -5.09 0.48 8.30
N ALA A 42 -4.05 0.11 7.56
CA ALA A 42 -2.70 -0.03 8.10
C ALA A 42 -1.69 0.33 7.01
N ARG A 43 -0.49 0.73 7.44
CA ARG A 43 0.60 0.98 6.51
C ARG A 43 1.05 -0.34 5.90
N VAL A 44 1.13 -0.38 4.56
CA VAL A 44 1.60 -1.56 3.84
C VAL A 44 3.12 -1.70 3.96
N ILE A 45 3.60 -2.92 4.18
CA ILE A 45 5.02 -3.23 4.20
C ILE A 45 5.31 -4.46 3.33
N LYS A 46 6.59 -4.68 3.06
CA LYS A 46 7.04 -5.86 2.32
C LYS A 46 6.63 -7.13 3.05
N GLY A 47 6.10 -8.09 2.30
CA GLY A 47 5.66 -9.38 2.85
C GLY A 47 4.18 -9.47 3.16
N ASP A 48 3.44 -8.35 3.12
CA ASP A 48 1.99 -8.38 3.28
C ASP A 48 1.33 -9.02 2.07
N LYS A 49 0.31 -9.84 2.32
CA LYS A 49 -0.51 -10.40 1.24
C LYS A 49 -1.67 -9.45 0.96
N VAL A 50 -1.79 -9.02 -0.29
CA VAL A 50 -2.78 -8.04 -0.69
C VAL A 50 -3.59 -8.53 -1.89
N LYS A 51 -4.79 -7.96 -2.05
CA LYS A 51 -5.65 -8.19 -3.21
C LYS A 51 -5.86 -6.86 -3.92
N VAL A 52 -5.67 -6.82 -5.23
CA VAL A 52 -5.93 -5.63 -6.02
C VAL A 52 -7.43 -5.49 -6.24
N VAL A 53 -8.00 -4.35 -5.84
CA VAL A 53 -9.45 -4.11 -5.95
C VAL A 53 -9.82 -3.17 -7.09
N LYS A 54 -8.88 -2.36 -7.58
CA LYS A 54 -9.11 -1.41 -8.67
C LYS A 54 -7.99 -1.47 -9.69
N GLY A 55 -8.31 -1.12 -10.94
CA GLY A 55 -7.33 -1.03 -12.03
C GLY A 55 -7.32 -2.26 -12.92
N GLN A 56 -6.31 -2.35 -13.80
CA GLN A 56 -6.19 -3.44 -14.77
C GLN A 56 -6.06 -4.82 -14.13
N HIS A 57 -5.47 -4.87 -12.95
CA HIS A 57 -5.18 -6.13 -12.25
C HIS A 57 -6.18 -6.45 -11.15
N ALA A 58 -7.36 -5.82 -11.17
CA ALA A 58 -8.39 -6.04 -10.15
C ALA A 58 -8.73 -7.53 -10.01
N GLY A 59 -8.82 -7.99 -8.78
CA GLY A 59 -9.09 -9.40 -8.47
C GLY A 59 -7.86 -10.27 -8.28
N LYS A 60 -6.66 -9.79 -8.64
CA LYS A 60 -5.43 -10.54 -8.45
C LYS A 60 -4.91 -10.39 -7.01
N THR A 61 -4.29 -11.43 -6.49
CA THR A 61 -3.70 -11.44 -5.15
C THR A 61 -2.21 -11.74 -5.25
N GLY A 62 -1.45 -11.30 -4.25
CA GLY A 62 -0.02 -11.60 -4.19
C GLY A 62 0.61 -10.95 -2.97
N LYS A 63 1.90 -11.21 -2.76
CA LYS A 63 2.67 -10.61 -1.68
C LYS A 63 3.36 -9.34 -2.16
N VAL A 64 3.47 -8.36 -1.28
CA VAL A 64 4.20 -7.14 -1.57
C VAL A 64 5.70 -7.45 -1.56
N GLU A 65 6.36 -7.26 -2.71
CA GLU A 65 7.80 -7.49 -2.87
C GLU A 65 8.62 -6.25 -2.52
N LYS A 66 8.10 -5.08 -2.83
CA LYS A 66 8.83 -3.83 -2.64
C LYS A 66 7.86 -2.69 -2.40
N VAL A 67 8.24 -1.80 -1.51
CA VAL A 67 7.50 -0.57 -1.22
C VAL A 67 8.38 0.62 -1.57
N ASN A 68 7.91 1.48 -2.48
CA ASN A 68 8.63 2.69 -2.85
C ASN A 68 7.99 3.90 -2.14
N THR A 69 8.59 4.30 -1.03
CA THR A 69 8.08 5.40 -0.21
C THR A 69 8.17 6.74 -0.96
N LYS A 70 9.20 6.93 -1.75
CA LYS A 70 9.41 8.18 -2.49
C LYS A 70 8.31 8.42 -3.53
N LYS A 71 7.93 7.38 -4.28
CA LYS A 71 6.90 7.46 -5.32
C LYS A 71 5.52 7.07 -4.83
N LEU A 72 5.40 6.59 -3.59
CA LEU A 72 4.14 6.12 -3.00
C LEU A 72 3.50 5.00 -3.83
N LYS A 73 4.32 4.04 -4.23
CA LYS A 73 3.89 2.89 -5.03
C LYS A 73 4.39 1.60 -4.39
N ILE A 74 3.70 0.50 -4.68
CA ILE A 74 4.10 -0.83 -4.25
C ILE A 74 4.23 -1.76 -5.46
N HIS A 75 5.06 -2.79 -5.31
CA HIS A 75 5.22 -3.85 -6.29
C HIS A 75 4.76 -5.16 -5.66
N ILE A 76 3.84 -5.84 -6.34
CA ILE A 76 3.25 -7.09 -5.88
C ILE A 76 3.82 -8.23 -6.72
N SER A 77 4.15 -9.35 -6.09
CA SER A 77 4.63 -10.54 -6.81
C SER A 77 3.61 -11.01 -7.83
N GLU A 78 4.08 -11.50 -8.97
CA GLU A 78 3.25 -12.00 -10.07
C GLU A 78 2.45 -10.94 -10.84
N ILE A 79 2.40 -9.70 -10.37
CA ILE A 79 1.76 -8.61 -11.10
C ILE A 79 2.84 -7.82 -11.81
N THR A 80 2.99 -8.09 -13.10
CA THR A 80 4.04 -7.51 -13.94
C THR A 80 3.45 -7.04 -15.26
N TYR A 81 4.22 -6.25 -15.99
CA TYR A 81 3.89 -5.90 -17.37
C TYR A 81 5.04 -6.29 -18.30
N LYS A 82 4.70 -6.58 -19.55
CA LYS A 82 5.68 -6.99 -20.55
C LYS A 82 6.26 -5.77 -21.25
N LYS A 83 7.58 -5.64 -21.24
CA LYS A 83 8.28 -4.59 -21.98
C LYS A 83 8.36 -4.96 -23.46
N ARG A 84 8.70 -3.96 -24.32
CA ARG A 84 8.88 -4.17 -25.76
C ARG A 84 9.90 -5.24 -26.11
N ASP A 85 10.96 -5.37 -25.30
CA ASP A 85 12.02 -6.35 -25.51
C ASP A 85 11.66 -7.76 -25.06
N GLY A 86 10.46 -7.97 -24.53
CA GLY A 86 9.98 -9.27 -24.09
C GLY A 86 10.22 -9.56 -22.62
N THR A 87 10.97 -8.71 -21.89
CA THR A 87 11.19 -8.91 -20.47
C THR A 87 9.99 -8.46 -19.64
N LYS A 88 9.79 -9.10 -18.48
CA LYS A 88 8.75 -8.70 -17.54
C LYS A 88 9.30 -7.68 -16.55
N ALA A 89 8.53 -6.65 -16.25
CA ALA A 89 8.89 -5.64 -15.26
C ALA A 89 7.80 -5.55 -14.20
N PRO A 90 8.16 -5.24 -12.92
CA PRO A 90 7.16 -5.06 -11.88
C PRO A 90 6.21 -3.92 -12.23
N TYR A 91 4.91 -4.14 -12.01
CA TYR A 91 3.89 -3.10 -12.22
C TYR A 91 3.70 -2.32 -10.94
N ALA A 92 3.88 -1.00 -11.00
CA ALA A 92 3.73 -0.13 -9.83
C ALA A 92 2.24 0.11 -9.55
N ILE A 93 1.80 -0.17 -8.33
CA ILE A 93 0.41 -0.06 -7.92
C ILE A 93 0.30 0.92 -6.75
N THR A 94 -0.72 1.79 -6.81
CA THR A 94 -1.01 2.70 -5.71
C THR A 94 -1.60 1.93 -4.54
N PRO A 95 -1.14 2.15 -3.29
CA PRO A 95 -1.66 1.42 -2.13
C PRO A 95 -3.17 1.54 -1.93
N ASN A 96 -3.79 2.65 -2.36
CA ASN A 96 -5.23 2.83 -2.25
C ASN A 96 -6.03 1.88 -3.14
N ASN A 97 -5.40 1.25 -4.12
CA ASN A 97 -6.05 0.32 -5.06
C ASN A 97 -6.01 -1.12 -4.59
N VAL A 98 -5.43 -1.39 -3.43
CA VAL A 98 -5.30 -2.74 -2.89
C VAL A 98 -5.92 -2.83 -1.50
N MET A 99 -6.15 -4.07 -1.06
CA MET A 99 -6.68 -4.37 0.26
C MET A 99 -5.81 -5.45 0.88
N ILE A 100 -5.37 -5.26 2.12
CA ILE A 100 -4.53 -6.23 2.81
C ILE A 100 -5.40 -7.42 3.26
N ILE A 101 -5.00 -8.63 2.87
CA ILE A 101 -5.67 -9.88 3.24
C ILE A 101 -4.98 -10.53 4.42
N GLU A 102 -3.65 -10.53 4.41
CA GLU A 102 -2.83 -11.09 5.49
C GLU A 102 -1.73 -10.10 5.83
N LEU A 103 -1.49 -9.90 7.13
CA LEU A 103 -0.48 -9.00 7.64
C LEU A 103 0.82 -9.76 7.94
N ASN A 104 1.96 -9.17 7.58
CA ASN A 104 3.27 -9.65 8.02
C ASN A 104 3.50 -9.13 9.44
N LEU A 105 3.53 -10.02 10.41
CA LEU A 105 3.63 -9.69 11.83
C LEU A 105 5.01 -9.99 12.42
N GLU A 106 6.05 -10.04 11.61
CA GLU A 106 7.42 -10.27 12.08
C GLU A 106 7.95 -9.08 12.91
N ASP A 107 7.50 -7.87 12.63
CA ASP A 107 7.92 -6.68 13.35
C ASP A 107 7.10 -6.49 14.62
N LYS A 108 7.76 -6.50 15.76
CA LYS A 108 7.13 -6.31 17.08
C LYS A 108 6.44 -4.96 17.21
N LYS A 109 7.05 -3.90 16.67
CA LYS A 109 6.45 -2.56 16.69
C LYS A 109 5.14 -2.53 15.92
N ARG A 110 5.07 -3.22 14.79
CA ARG A 110 3.85 -3.32 14.01
C ARG A 110 2.75 -4.05 14.76
N GLN A 111 3.10 -5.12 15.48
CA GLN A 111 2.15 -5.83 16.33
C GLN A 111 1.57 -4.92 17.41
N GLU A 112 2.41 -4.10 18.04
CA GLU A 112 1.96 -3.13 19.05
C GLU A 112 1.03 -2.09 18.46
N ILE A 113 1.34 -1.57 17.26
CA ILE A 113 0.49 -0.58 16.56
C ILE A 113 -0.88 -1.16 16.26
N LEU A 114 -0.95 -2.42 15.83
CA LEU A 114 -2.21 -3.09 15.54
C LEU A 114 -3.06 -3.35 16.77
N LYS A 115 -2.44 -3.47 17.94
CA LYS A 115 -3.14 -3.67 19.22
C LYS A 115 -3.66 -2.37 19.84
N ARG A 116 -3.17 -1.23 19.39
CA ARG A 116 -3.65 0.07 19.88
C ARG A 116 -5.10 0.31 19.46
N LYS A 117 -5.85 0.89 20.36
CA LYS A 117 -7.22 1.31 20.06
C LYS A 117 -7.26 2.78 19.65
#